data_78b1b562bda2778e72af4eccf8e9e703
#
_entry.id   78b1b562bda2778e72af4eccf8e9e703
#
_cell.length_a   1.000
_cell.length_b   1.000
_cell.length_c   1.000
_cell.angle_alpha   90.00
_cell.angle_beta   90.00
_cell.angle_gamma   90.00
#
_symmetry.space_group_name_H-M   'P 1'
#
loop_
_entity.id
_entity.type
_entity.pdbx_description
1 polymer ?
#
loop_
_entity_poly.entity_id
_entity_poly.type
_entity_poly.pdbx_seq_one_letter_code
_entity_poly.pdbx_strand_id
1 'polypeptide(L)'
;MQRRRPIMLVILDGWGWREEAADNAIRQAKTPTFDRLWQNGPHAFLRTSGKDVGLPDGQMGNSEVGHLNIGAGRVVTQDLPRIGGAIANGDIKQAPALVELIAKLKDSGGTCHLIGLVSPGGVHSHQDHAAALAKILADAGVPTLVHAFTDGRDTPPQAGGEYLRRLLAVLPQSVKIEIGRASCRERV
;
A
#
# COMPACT_ATOMS: atom_id res chain seq x y z
N MET A 1 32.38 35.62 -8.74
CA MET A 1 31.35 34.60 -8.48
C MET A 1 31.63 33.38 -9.35
N GLN A 2 31.89 32.22 -8.75
CA GLN A 2 32.08 31.00 -9.50
C GLN A 2 30.72 30.55 -10.10
N ARG A 3 30.60 30.45 -11.41
CA ARG A 3 29.41 29.99 -12.11
C ARG A 3 29.16 28.53 -11.70
N ARG A 4 28.05 28.25 -11.01
CA ARG A 4 27.64 26.86 -10.71
C ARG A 4 27.39 26.13 -12.03
N ARG A 5 27.98 24.97 -12.19
CA ARG A 5 27.71 24.10 -13.35
C ARG A 5 26.28 23.52 -13.23
N PRO A 6 25.51 23.51 -14.31
CA PRO A 6 24.19 22.90 -14.28
C PRO A 6 24.32 21.38 -14.07
N ILE A 7 23.40 20.81 -13.29
CA ILE A 7 23.26 19.36 -13.10
C ILE A 7 21.95 18.97 -13.76
N MET A 8 21.94 17.87 -14.51
CA MET A 8 20.76 17.33 -15.15
C MET A 8 20.50 15.93 -14.60
N LEU A 9 19.30 15.68 -14.09
CA LEU A 9 18.80 14.35 -13.78
C LEU A 9 17.88 13.90 -14.92
N VAL A 10 18.20 12.76 -15.53
CA VAL A 10 17.37 12.16 -16.58
C VAL A 10 16.81 10.85 -16.03
N ILE A 11 15.50 10.77 -15.91
CA ILE A 11 14.80 9.58 -15.43
C ILE A 11 14.23 8.84 -16.64
N LEU A 12 14.68 7.60 -16.84
CA LEU A 12 14.13 6.69 -17.83
C LEU A 12 13.10 5.79 -17.10
N ASP A 13 11.90 6.29 -16.93
CA ASP A 13 10.82 5.61 -16.19
C ASP A 13 10.42 4.30 -16.90
N GLY A 14 10.33 3.22 -16.13
CA GLY A 14 10.10 1.88 -16.68
C GLY A 14 11.33 1.21 -17.32
N TRP A 15 12.49 1.88 -17.37
CA TRP A 15 13.72 1.30 -17.89
C TRP A 15 14.37 0.40 -16.83
N GLY A 16 13.97 -0.89 -16.82
CA GLY A 16 14.51 -1.87 -15.89
C GLY A 16 15.79 -2.55 -16.39
N TRP A 17 16.40 -3.32 -15.52
CA TRP A 17 17.58 -4.12 -15.85
C TRP A 17 17.25 -5.62 -15.77
N ARG A 18 17.54 -6.34 -16.84
CA ARG A 18 17.55 -7.80 -16.92
C ARG A 18 18.58 -8.22 -17.94
N GLU A 19 19.38 -9.24 -17.64
CA GLU A 19 20.46 -9.68 -18.52
C GLU A 19 19.96 -10.44 -19.74
N GLU A 20 18.88 -11.23 -19.57
CA GLU A 20 18.27 -12.03 -20.64
C GLU A 20 17.70 -11.14 -21.73
N ALA A 21 17.99 -11.51 -22.99
CA ALA A 21 17.48 -10.80 -24.16
C ALA A 21 16.07 -11.26 -24.58
N ALA A 22 15.65 -12.49 -24.23
CA ALA A 22 14.33 -12.99 -24.56
C ALA A 22 13.26 -12.13 -23.88
N ASP A 23 12.25 -11.68 -24.62
CA ASP A 23 11.15 -10.83 -24.16
C ASP A 23 11.62 -9.55 -23.44
N ASN A 24 12.80 -9.02 -23.81
CA ASN A 24 13.40 -7.82 -23.24
C ASN A 24 13.61 -6.77 -24.34
N ALA A 25 12.66 -5.87 -24.47
CA ALA A 25 12.68 -4.83 -25.51
C ALA A 25 13.93 -3.93 -25.41
N ILE A 26 14.42 -3.63 -24.20
CA ILE A 26 15.59 -2.80 -23.98
C ILE A 26 16.85 -3.50 -24.51
N ARG A 27 17.03 -4.79 -24.19
CA ARG A 27 18.18 -5.58 -24.65
C ARG A 27 18.17 -5.86 -26.14
N GLN A 28 17.00 -5.86 -26.78
CA GLN A 28 16.84 -6.06 -28.22
C GLN A 28 16.92 -4.76 -29.01
N ALA A 29 16.76 -3.61 -28.38
CA ALA A 29 16.84 -2.32 -29.03
C ALA A 29 18.28 -1.90 -29.32
N LYS A 30 18.44 -1.02 -30.31
CA LYS A 30 19.69 -0.35 -30.59
C LYS A 30 19.83 0.87 -29.67
N THR A 31 20.60 0.77 -28.60
CA THR A 31 20.74 1.82 -27.58
C THR A 31 22.20 2.33 -27.44
N PRO A 32 22.84 2.81 -28.54
CA PRO A 32 24.28 3.07 -28.56
C PRO A 32 24.75 4.11 -27.54
N THR A 33 23.90 5.09 -27.21
CA THR A 33 24.23 6.10 -26.20
C THR A 33 24.15 5.52 -24.79
N PHE A 34 23.12 4.78 -24.50
CA PHE A 34 22.97 4.09 -23.20
C PHE A 34 24.11 3.09 -23.01
N ASP A 35 24.40 2.25 -24.02
CA ASP A 35 25.48 1.24 -23.98
C ASP A 35 26.81 1.86 -23.69
N ARG A 36 27.13 2.98 -24.38
CA ARG A 36 28.39 3.73 -24.17
C ARG A 36 28.46 4.32 -22.75
N LEU A 37 27.38 4.87 -22.23
CA LEU A 37 27.34 5.42 -20.87
C LEU A 37 27.50 4.31 -19.84
N TRP A 38 26.83 3.18 -20.04
CA TRP A 38 26.91 2.02 -19.17
C TRP A 38 28.31 1.43 -19.10
N GLN A 39 29.01 1.32 -20.25
CA GLN A 39 30.35 0.75 -20.32
C GLN A 39 31.42 1.67 -19.74
N ASN A 40 31.28 2.99 -19.91
CA ASN A 40 32.34 3.95 -19.61
C ASN A 40 32.06 4.84 -18.40
N GLY A 41 30.84 4.85 -17.89
CA GLY A 41 30.38 5.65 -16.74
C GLY A 41 30.31 4.86 -15.46
N PRO A 42 30.41 5.51 -14.29
CA PRO A 42 30.06 4.87 -13.03
C PRO A 42 28.59 4.56 -13.01
N HIS A 43 28.22 3.37 -12.57
CA HIS A 43 26.84 2.95 -12.46
C HIS A 43 26.61 2.08 -11.21
N ALA A 44 25.37 2.02 -10.76
CA ALA A 44 24.94 1.19 -9.64
C ALA A 44 23.49 0.74 -9.84
N PHE A 45 23.12 -0.34 -9.18
CA PHE A 45 21.74 -0.81 -9.13
C PHE A 45 21.00 -0.24 -7.93
N LEU A 46 19.74 0.09 -8.14
CA LEU A 46 18.81 0.48 -7.08
C LEU A 46 17.74 -0.61 -6.91
N ARG A 47 17.37 -0.87 -5.68
CA ARG A 47 16.20 -1.68 -5.40
C ARG A 47 14.95 -0.81 -5.55
N THR A 48 13.95 -1.34 -6.25
CA THR A 48 12.79 -0.57 -6.68
C THR A 48 11.46 -1.15 -6.19
N SER A 49 11.50 -2.02 -5.18
CA SER A 49 10.30 -2.71 -4.68
C SER A 49 10.31 -2.85 -3.15
N GLY A 50 9.18 -3.14 -2.58
CA GLY A 50 9.02 -3.46 -1.17
C GLY A 50 9.51 -2.36 -0.24
N LYS A 51 10.09 -2.76 0.88
CA LYS A 51 10.56 -1.85 1.94
C LYS A 51 11.62 -0.87 1.48
N ASP A 52 12.41 -1.23 0.48
CA ASP A 52 13.47 -0.38 -0.07
C ASP A 52 12.91 0.91 -0.72
N VAL A 53 11.64 0.93 -1.06
CA VAL A 53 10.93 2.11 -1.59
C VAL A 53 9.75 2.56 -0.72
N GLY A 54 9.64 2.04 0.50
CA GLY A 54 8.59 2.42 1.45
C GLY A 54 7.24 1.72 1.26
N LEU A 55 7.20 0.64 0.48
CA LEU A 55 6.03 -0.22 0.27
C LEU A 55 6.05 -1.46 1.18
N PRO A 56 4.93 -2.19 1.30
CA PRO A 56 4.92 -3.50 1.93
C PRO A 56 5.93 -4.46 1.29
N ASP A 57 6.40 -5.43 2.07
CA ASP A 57 7.33 -6.44 1.57
C ASP A 57 6.71 -7.23 0.40
N GLY A 58 7.51 -7.51 -0.63
CA GLY A 58 7.06 -8.22 -1.82
C GLY A 58 6.21 -7.40 -2.80
N GLN A 59 5.81 -6.19 -2.47
CA GLN A 59 5.05 -5.33 -3.38
C GLN A 59 5.97 -4.69 -4.42
N MET A 60 5.58 -4.79 -5.69
CA MET A 60 6.30 -4.15 -6.81
C MET A 60 6.21 -2.62 -6.68
N GLY A 61 7.32 -1.93 -6.94
CA GLY A 61 7.36 -0.47 -7.00
C GLY A 61 6.58 0.09 -8.18
N ASN A 62 6.38 1.40 -8.16
CA ASN A 62 5.74 2.16 -9.22
C ASN A 62 6.40 3.52 -9.37
N SER A 63 6.01 4.25 -10.43
CA SER A 63 6.56 5.56 -10.75
C SER A 63 6.35 6.59 -9.63
N GLU A 64 5.18 6.60 -9.01
CA GLU A 64 4.84 7.56 -7.94
C GLU A 64 5.80 7.43 -6.75
N VAL A 65 5.95 6.21 -6.21
CA VAL A 65 6.85 5.96 -5.06
C VAL A 65 8.31 6.23 -5.42
N GLY A 66 8.74 5.87 -6.64
CA GLY A 66 10.10 6.09 -7.11
C GLY A 66 10.43 7.58 -7.19
N HIS A 67 9.57 8.37 -7.81
CA HIS A 67 9.76 9.84 -7.92
C HIS A 67 9.67 10.52 -6.55
N LEU A 68 8.78 10.05 -5.66
CA LEU A 68 8.68 10.58 -4.31
C LEU A 68 9.99 10.37 -3.52
N ASN A 69 10.58 9.18 -3.62
CA ASN A 69 11.85 8.87 -2.95
C ASN A 69 13.02 9.68 -3.51
N ILE A 70 13.09 9.83 -4.84
CA ILE A 70 14.10 10.68 -5.50
C ILE A 70 13.96 12.13 -5.03
N GLY A 71 12.74 12.67 -5.05
CA GLY A 71 12.48 14.05 -4.64
C GLY A 71 12.75 14.31 -3.15
N ALA A 72 12.45 13.35 -2.29
CA ALA A 72 12.71 13.44 -0.86
C ALA A 72 14.17 13.17 -0.47
N GLY A 73 14.98 12.55 -1.36
CA GLY A 73 16.35 12.12 -1.06
C GLY A 73 16.44 11.03 0.02
N ARG A 74 15.35 10.32 0.28
CA ARG A 74 15.25 9.24 1.27
C ARG A 74 14.09 8.33 0.95
N VAL A 75 14.05 7.14 1.54
CA VAL A 75 12.87 6.29 1.50
C VAL A 75 11.71 6.95 2.26
N VAL A 76 10.56 7.09 1.60
CA VAL A 76 9.32 7.61 2.17
C VAL A 76 8.37 6.44 2.42
N THR A 77 8.20 6.08 3.69
CA THR A 77 7.27 5.01 4.07
C THR A 77 5.85 5.41 3.70
N GLN A 78 5.20 4.58 2.90
CA GLN A 78 3.84 4.79 2.44
C GLN A 78 2.82 4.53 3.57
N ASP A 79 1.57 4.95 3.36
CA ASP A 79 0.55 4.90 4.41
C ASP A 79 0.26 3.48 4.90
N LEU A 80 0.22 2.50 4.01
CA LEU A 80 -0.10 1.13 4.39
C LEU A 80 0.90 0.52 5.38
N PRO A 81 2.23 0.49 5.11
CA PRO A 81 3.21 0.02 6.09
C PRO A 81 3.31 0.92 7.33
N ARG A 82 3.03 2.22 7.21
CA ARG A 82 2.99 3.13 8.37
C ARG A 82 1.85 2.79 9.31
N ILE A 83 0.64 2.55 8.78
CA ILE A 83 -0.53 2.12 9.56
C ILE A 83 -0.28 0.73 10.15
N GLY A 84 0.23 -0.22 9.34
CA GLY A 84 0.58 -1.56 9.83
C GLY A 84 1.58 -1.53 10.98
N GLY A 85 2.60 -0.68 10.90
CA GLY A 85 3.55 -0.46 11.98
C GLY A 85 2.89 0.09 13.25
N ALA A 86 2.05 1.12 13.11
CA ALA A 86 1.32 1.73 14.23
C ALA A 86 0.33 0.75 14.89
N ILE A 87 -0.23 -0.18 14.14
CA ILE A 87 -1.06 -1.27 14.67
C ILE A 87 -0.18 -2.26 15.44
N ALA A 88 0.94 -2.69 14.86
CA ALA A 88 1.80 -3.70 15.44
C ALA A 88 2.45 -3.28 16.77
N ASN A 89 2.85 -2.01 16.89
CA ASN A 89 3.42 -1.44 18.11
C ASN A 89 2.39 -0.84 19.08
N GLY A 90 1.11 -0.75 18.67
CA GLY A 90 0.01 -0.24 19.49
C GLY A 90 -0.20 1.27 19.44
N ASP A 91 0.64 2.02 18.73
CA ASP A 91 0.55 3.50 18.64
C ASP A 91 -0.78 3.98 18.03
N ILE A 92 -1.39 3.16 17.17
CA ILE A 92 -2.67 3.47 16.54
C ILE A 92 -3.76 3.81 17.57
N LYS A 93 -3.73 3.18 18.75
CA LYS A 93 -4.69 3.41 19.84
C LYS A 93 -4.61 4.83 20.42
N GLN A 94 -3.47 5.49 20.25
CA GLN A 94 -3.19 6.84 20.73
C GLN A 94 -3.30 7.89 19.62
N ALA A 95 -3.66 7.47 18.39
CA ALA A 95 -3.85 8.40 17.28
C ALA A 95 -4.96 9.42 17.64
N PRO A 96 -4.67 10.74 17.64
CA PRO A 96 -5.62 11.74 18.14
C PRO A 96 -7.00 11.65 17.48
N ALA A 97 -7.05 11.44 16.17
CA ALA A 97 -8.30 11.30 15.43
C ALA A 97 -9.11 10.08 15.87
N LEU A 98 -8.47 8.95 16.18
CA LEU A 98 -9.15 7.75 16.65
C LEU A 98 -9.67 7.92 18.08
N VAL A 99 -8.86 8.53 18.96
CA VAL A 99 -9.26 8.83 20.33
C VAL A 99 -10.46 9.78 20.35
N GLU A 100 -10.43 10.85 19.56
CA GLU A 100 -11.55 11.78 19.43
C GLU A 100 -12.81 11.11 18.87
N LEU A 101 -12.67 10.28 17.84
CA LEU A 101 -13.79 9.52 17.26
C LEU A 101 -14.45 8.62 18.31
N ILE A 102 -13.65 7.86 19.05
CA ILE A 102 -14.16 6.97 20.10
C ILE A 102 -14.91 7.78 21.16
N ALA A 103 -14.35 8.91 21.62
CA ALA A 103 -15.01 9.77 22.62
C ALA A 103 -16.37 10.27 22.12
N LYS A 104 -16.42 10.81 20.90
CA LYS A 104 -17.65 11.31 20.27
C LYS A 104 -18.72 10.22 20.11
N LEU A 105 -18.31 9.02 19.70
CA LEU A 105 -19.25 7.91 19.52
C LEU A 105 -19.80 7.39 20.86
N LYS A 106 -18.98 7.38 21.91
CA LYS A 106 -19.45 7.04 23.27
C LYS A 106 -20.43 8.06 23.83
N ASP A 107 -20.16 9.34 23.61
CA ASP A 107 -21.03 10.43 24.08
C ASP A 107 -22.40 10.42 23.35
N SER A 108 -22.37 10.21 22.04
CA SER A 108 -23.58 10.22 21.21
C SER A 108 -24.35 8.90 21.21
N GLY A 109 -23.76 7.79 21.69
CA GLY A 109 -24.32 6.44 21.51
C GLY A 109 -24.32 5.97 20.05
N GLY A 110 -23.49 6.57 19.20
CA GLY A 110 -23.42 6.30 17.76
C GLY A 110 -22.72 4.99 17.42
N THR A 111 -22.83 4.57 16.16
CA THR A 111 -22.19 3.39 15.58
C THR A 111 -21.02 3.81 14.69
N CYS A 112 -19.88 3.13 14.80
CA CYS A 112 -18.78 3.32 13.87
C CYS A 112 -18.96 2.44 12.63
N HIS A 113 -18.85 3.04 11.45
CA HIS A 113 -18.90 2.35 10.17
C HIS A 113 -17.50 2.29 9.56
N LEU A 114 -16.91 1.10 9.51
CA LEU A 114 -15.65 0.86 8.83
C LEU A 114 -15.93 0.43 7.38
N ILE A 115 -15.45 1.19 6.42
CA ILE A 115 -15.78 0.99 5.01
C ILE A 115 -14.47 0.80 4.23
N GLY A 116 -14.34 -0.30 3.47
CA GLY A 116 -13.15 -0.54 2.66
C GLY A 116 -13.13 -1.87 1.94
N LEU A 117 -12.10 -2.04 1.11
CA LEU A 117 -11.83 -3.31 0.45
C LEU A 117 -11.29 -4.34 1.45
N VAL A 118 -11.86 -5.52 1.40
CA VAL A 118 -11.46 -6.66 2.25
C VAL A 118 -10.66 -7.64 1.42
N SER A 119 -9.35 -7.52 1.51
CA SER A 119 -8.38 -8.42 0.89
C SER A 119 -6.98 -8.25 1.51
N PRO A 120 -6.03 -9.15 1.27
CA PRO A 120 -4.61 -8.98 1.60
C PRO A 120 -3.84 -8.18 0.53
N GLY A 121 -4.48 -7.67 -0.53
CA GLY A 121 -3.82 -7.03 -1.67
C GLY A 121 -2.96 -5.83 -1.30
N GLY A 122 -3.39 -5.03 -0.33
CA GLY A 122 -2.56 -3.97 0.24
C GLY A 122 -2.27 -2.80 -0.69
N VAL A 123 -3.04 -2.62 -1.76
CA VAL A 123 -2.90 -1.48 -2.69
C VAL A 123 -3.75 -0.30 -2.22
N HIS A 124 -5.02 -0.55 -1.91
CA HIS A 124 -5.97 0.49 -1.50
C HIS A 124 -6.42 0.36 -0.04
N SER A 125 -6.41 -0.84 0.50
CA SER A 125 -6.67 -1.17 1.90
C SER A 125 -6.12 -2.55 2.25
N HIS A 126 -6.15 -2.91 3.53
CA HIS A 126 -5.75 -4.23 3.99
C HIS A 126 -6.76 -4.72 5.04
N GLN A 127 -7.24 -5.96 4.89
CA GLN A 127 -8.24 -6.53 5.79
C GLN A 127 -7.81 -6.57 7.26
N ASP A 128 -6.51 -6.77 7.53
CA ASP A 128 -5.99 -6.82 8.91
C ASP A 128 -6.06 -5.45 9.60
N HIS A 129 -6.00 -4.35 8.82
CA HIS A 129 -6.22 -3.00 9.37
C HIS A 129 -7.67 -2.81 9.80
N ALA A 130 -8.64 -3.30 9.01
CA ALA A 130 -10.05 -3.27 9.36
C ALA A 130 -10.31 -4.11 10.62
N ALA A 131 -9.74 -5.31 10.71
CA ALA A 131 -9.84 -6.17 11.88
C ALA A 131 -9.26 -5.52 13.14
N ALA A 132 -8.08 -4.89 13.04
CA ALA A 132 -7.44 -4.21 14.16
C ALA A 132 -8.27 -3.02 14.66
N LEU A 133 -8.78 -2.18 13.76
CA LEU A 133 -9.64 -1.04 14.11
C LEU A 133 -10.96 -1.52 14.72
N ALA A 134 -11.60 -2.55 14.13
CA ALA A 134 -12.81 -3.14 14.68
C ALA A 134 -12.62 -3.65 16.12
N LYS A 135 -11.47 -4.29 16.36
CA LYS A 135 -11.11 -4.75 17.72
C LYS A 135 -10.93 -3.57 18.69
N ILE A 136 -10.22 -2.52 18.30
CA ILE A 136 -9.99 -1.34 19.16
C ILE A 136 -11.32 -0.68 19.52
N LEU A 137 -12.23 -0.53 18.55
CA LEU A 137 -13.55 0.04 18.75
C LEU A 137 -14.44 -0.83 19.67
N ALA A 138 -14.43 -2.14 19.45
CA ALA A 138 -15.14 -3.09 20.29
C ALA A 138 -14.61 -3.10 21.73
N ASP A 139 -13.27 -3.11 21.91
CA ASP A 139 -12.62 -3.03 23.23
C ASP A 139 -12.97 -1.72 23.95
N ALA A 140 -13.23 -0.64 23.20
CA ALA A 140 -13.71 0.64 23.71
C ALA A 140 -15.21 0.69 23.98
N GLY A 141 -15.97 -0.37 23.66
CA GLY A 141 -17.42 -0.44 23.83
C GLY A 141 -18.22 0.35 22.77
N VAL A 142 -17.61 0.66 21.63
CA VAL A 142 -18.27 1.37 20.52
C VAL A 142 -18.93 0.37 19.57
N PRO A 143 -20.26 0.45 19.35
CA PRO A 143 -20.92 -0.36 18.33
C PRO A 143 -20.26 -0.17 16.97
N THR A 144 -19.93 -1.27 16.29
CA THR A 144 -19.15 -1.21 15.04
C THR A 144 -19.77 -2.07 13.96
N LEU A 145 -19.85 -1.53 12.74
CA LEU A 145 -20.31 -2.19 11.54
C LEU A 145 -19.22 -2.11 10.46
N VAL A 146 -18.82 -3.25 9.93
CA VAL A 146 -17.85 -3.32 8.81
C VAL A 146 -18.60 -3.47 7.49
N HIS A 147 -18.45 -2.52 6.59
CA HIS A 147 -18.90 -2.60 5.21
C HIS A 147 -17.77 -3.17 4.36
N ALA A 148 -17.80 -4.46 4.17
CA ALA A 148 -16.78 -5.19 3.46
C ALA A 148 -17.04 -5.17 1.96
N PHE A 149 -16.22 -4.45 1.20
CA PHE A 149 -16.22 -4.50 -0.27
C PHE A 149 -15.23 -5.56 -0.74
N THR A 150 -15.71 -6.45 -1.62
CA THR A 150 -14.85 -7.49 -2.20
C THR A 150 -13.88 -6.91 -3.22
N ASP A 151 -12.70 -7.49 -3.31
CA ASP A 151 -11.62 -7.08 -4.21
C ASP A 151 -11.33 -8.23 -5.20
N GLY A 152 -11.43 -7.93 -6.48
CA GLY A 152 -11.13 -8.86 -7.57
C GLY A 152 -10.21 -8.25 -8.62
N ARG A 153 -9.58 -7.11 -8.30
CA ARG A 153 -8.62 -6.43 -9.15
C ARG A 153 -7.18 -6.60 -8.66
N ASP A 154 -6.94 -6.33 -7.39
CA ASP A 154 -5.60 -6.38 -6.80
C ASP A 154 -5.31 -7.76 -6.20
N THR A 155 -6.31 -8.62 -6.21
CA THR A 155 -6.29 -10.03 -5.79
C THR A 155 -7.04 -10.89 -6.80
N PRO A 156 -6.89 -12.24 -6.75
CA PRO A 156 -7.61 -13.13 -7.66
C PRO A 156 -9.13 -12.88 -7.63
N PRO A 157 -9.80 -12.76 -8.79
CA PRO A 157 -11.20 -12.32 -8.90
C PRO A 157 -12.23 -13.16 -8.12
N GLN A 158 -11.94 -14.43 -7.83
CA GLN A 158 -12.86 -15.33 -7.13
C GLN A 158 -12.48 -15.59 -5.67
N ALA A 159 -11.49 -14.87 -5.13
CA ALA A 159 -10.98 -15.10 -3.78
C ALA A 159 -11.74 -14.34 -2.68
N GLY A 160 -12.66 -13.45 -3.01
CA GLY A 160 -13.38 -12.60 -2.06
C GLY A 160 -14.06 -13.34 -0.91
N GLY A 161 -14.68 -14.51 -1.21
CA GLY A 161 -15.31 -15.35 -0.18
C GLY A 161 -14.32 -15.93 0.85
N GLU A 162 -13.08 -16.20 0.44
CA GLU A 162 -12.02 -16.64 1.35
C GLU A 162 -11.58 -15.49 2.26
N TYR A 163 -11.39 -14.30 1.72
CA TYR A 163 -10.99 -13.12 2.48
C TYR A 163 -12.04 -12.71 3.50
N LEU A 164 -13.31 -12.77 3.13
CA LEU A 164 -14.42 -12.53 4.06
C LEU A 164 -14.42 -13.55 5.21
N ARG A 165 -14.22 -14.84 4.93
CA ARG A 165 -14.13 -15.87 5.98
C ARG A 165 -12.94 -15.62 6.92
N ARG A 166 -11.78 -15.21 6.40
CA ARG A 166 -10.62 -14.85 7.21
C ARG A 166 -10.90 -13.64 8.09
N LEU A 167 -11.54 -12.60 7.56
CA LEU A 167 -11.93 -11.43 8.34
C LEU A 167 -12.92 -11.82 9.45
N LEU A 168 -13.98 -12.55 9.13
CA LEU A 168 -14.99 -13.00 10.10
C LEU A 168 -14.38 -13.84 11.23
N ALA A 169 -13.36 -14.64 10.95
CA ALA A 169 -12.69 -15.46 11.95
C ALA A 169 -11.94 -14.67 13.04
N VAL A 170 -11.58 -13.40 12.75
CA VAL A 170 -10.80 -12.55 13.66
C VAL A 170 -11.58 -11.36 14.21
N LEU A 171 -12.77 -11.08 13.67
CA LEU A 171 -13.64 -10.00 14.18
C LEU A 171 -14.23 -10.36 15.54
N PRO A 172 -14.31 -9.40 16.47
CA PRO A 172 -15.07 -9.57 17.72
C PRO A 172 -16.55 -9.89 17.42
N GLN A 173 -17.16 -10.74 18.23
CA GLN A 173 -18.57 -11.14 18.06
C GLN A 173 -19.57 -9.97 18.10
N SER A 174 -19.22 -8.87 18.75
CA SER A 174 -20.01 -7.65 18.82
C SER A 174 -19.99 -6.83 17.53
N VAL A 175 -19.06 -7.10 16.62
CA VAL A 175 -18.92 -6.38 15.35
C VAL A 175 -19.81 -7.03 14.29
N LYS A 176 -20.68 -6.23 13.68
CA LYS A 176 -21.51 -6.67 12.57
C LYS A 176 -20.79 -6.43 11.24
N ILE A 177 -21.14 -7.23 10.23
CA ILE A 177 -20.59 -7.10 8.89
C ILE A 177 -21.71 -7.01 7.86
N GLU A 178 -21.56 -6.09 6.91
CA GLU A 178 -22.36 -5.98 5.70
C GLU A 178 -21.46 -6.20 4.51
N ILE A 179 -21.90 -7.00 3.56
CA ILE A 179 -21.09 -7.35 2.39
C ILE A 179 -21.56 -6.52 1.20
N GLY A 180 -20.65 -5.76 0.63
CA GLY A 180 -20.86 -4.98 -0.57
C GLY A 180 -19.95 -5.44 -1.71
N ARG A 181 -20.29 -5.04 -2.93
CA ARG A 181 -19.51 -5.31 -4.12
C ARG A 181 -18.99 -4.01 -4.71
N ALA A 182 -17.67 -3.92 -4.92
CA ALA A 182 -17.06 -2.85 -5.69
C ALA A 182 -17.23 -3.15 -7.17
N SER A 183 -18.28 -2.64 -7.81
CA SER A 183 -18.70 -2.97 -9.18
C SER A 183 -17.63 -2.75 -10.26
N CYS A 184 -16.63 -1.92 -9.99
CA CYS A 184 -15.50 -1.69 -10.91
C CYS A 184 -14.30 -2.60 -10.67
N ARG A 185 -14.29 -3.43 -9.63
CA ARG A 185 -13.13 -4.23 -9.21
C ARG A 185 -13.36 -5.72 -9.20
N GLU A 186 -14.57 -6.17 -9.22
CA GLU A 186 -14.90 -7.58 -9.29
C GLU A 186 -15.45 -7.92 -10.69
N ARG A 187 -14.73 -8.75 -11.42
CA ARG A 187 -15.27 -9.42 -12.60
C ARG A 187 -15.93 -10.72 -12.12
N VAL A 188 -17.21 -10.83 -12.35
CA VAL A 188 -17.99 -12.06 -12.11
C VAL A 188 -17.69 -13.05 -13.24
#